data_15e99960c936bcee78dfa3e04e04f5da
#
_entry.id   15e99960c936bcee78dfa3e04e04f5da
#
_cell.length_a   1.000
_cell.length_b   1.000
_cell.length_c   1.000
_cell.angle_alpha   90.00
_cell.angle_beta   90.00
_cell.angle_gamma   90.00
#
_symmetry.space_group_name_H-M   'P 1'
#
loop_
_entity.id
_entity.type
_entity.pdbx_description
1 polymer ?
#
loop_
_entity_poly.entity_id
_entity_poly.type
_entity_poly.pdbx_seq_one_letter_code
_entity_poly.pdbx_strand_id
1 'polypeptide(L)'
;MQRQLTLSPIYLLIGLASSTAYAGGFQINEHSATGLGRAFAGDAIIGDNASVVSRNAAAMTLFKQSALSFGVTYVKPDVTVKNAQYHRANINADVNVGMGGFPPSPQVDITPSFSQTVTDIDDVNGVGQPAVVPNFYFIHPINDDWYLGLSAYSNFGTDMKFKPNYGAPVFGGVTSVASVNLGASLAYKVNDRFSIGGGIDVIYGSGELYRDMDVGVCVGGNILGNELEQRCGSVKGNALDVEAGGIGLGANIGMMYEFNERHRLGLSYKHSPNIDAKGDIHFAGESYDSLAMPLPDIAEFSGYHRVLPKFALHYSVQWIGWSAFDSLKADDQLLKDFQWQDSAHYSIGATWYANERWTLRTGYMFDKTPVDELTSLSIPDSNRHWLSAGASYQWSSDTTVDIGMTYLIGEDVNVEEYAYEGVPAPMVTGVTHSNAFLIGAQLSHRF
;
A
#
# COMPACT_ATOMS: atom_id res chain seq x y z
N MET A 1 -36.12 23.16 -14.30
CA MET A 1 -35.25 22.40 -15.18
C MET A 1 -34.41 21.48 -14.27
N GLN A 2 -34.85 20.24 -14.10
CA GLN A 2 -34.10 19.22 -13.35
C GLN A 2 -32.95 18.72 -14.25
N ARG A 3 -31.69 19.01 -13.87
CA ARG A 3 -30.55 18.31 -14.44
C ARG A 3 -30.47 16.92 -13.81
N GLN A 4 -30.81 15.91 -14.59
CA GLN A 4 -30.44 14.53 -14.25
C GLN A 4 -28.93 14.43 -14.31
N LEU A 5 -28.32 14.21 -13.14
CA LEU A 5 -26.94 13.76 -13.00
C LEU A 5 -26.89 12.31 -13.51
N THR A 6 -26.47 12.14 -14.76
CA THR A 6 -26.03 10.85 -15.27
C THR A 6 -24.67 10.57 -14.62
N LEU A 7 -24.68 9.85 -13.49
CA LEU A 7 -23.46 9.28 -12.93
C LEU A 7 -22.85 8.36 -13.99
N SER A 8 -21.71 8.78 -14.53
CA SER A 8 -20.96 7.99 -15.50
C SER A 8 -20.58 6.65 -14.85
N PRO A 9 -20.66 5.50 -15.57
CA PRO A 9 -20.25 4.20 -15.06
C PRO A 9 -18.78 4.15 -14.57
N ILE A 10 -17.97 5.11 -14.99
CA ILE A 10 -16.59 5.30 -14.51
C ILE A 10 -16.56 5.70 -13.01
N TYR A 11 -17.47 6.56 -12.54
CA TYR A 11 -17.56 6.90 -11.12
C TYR A 11 -18.04 5.73 -10.25
N LEU A 12 -18.82 4.81 -10.81
CA LEU A 12 -19.25 3.60 -10.11
C LEU A 12 -18.08 2.60 -9.94
N LEU A 13 -17.20 2.48 -10.95
CA LEU A 13 -15.97 1.67 -10.87
C LEU A 13 -14.94 2.28 -9.92
N ILE A 14 -14.79 3.59 -9.91
CA ILE A 14 -13.86 4.31 -8.99
C ILE A 14 -14.39 4.25 -7.55
N GLY A 15 -15.70 4.37 -7.33
CA GLY A 15 -16.31 4.28 -6.00
C GLY A 15 -16.26 2.87 -5.37
N LEU A 16 -16.00 1.82 -6.15
CA LEU A 16 -15.81 0.44 -5.66
C LEU A 16 -14.35 0.11 -5.35
N ALA A 17 -13.40 0.95 -5.77
CA ALA A 17 -11.97 0.69 -5.67
C ALA A 17 -11.28 1.36 -4.46
N SER A 18 -12.00 2.13 -3.65
CA SER A 18 -11.46 2.71 -2.42
C SER A 18 -11.38 1.66 -1.32
N SER A 19 -10.40 0.76 -1.43
CA SER A 19 -10.23 -0.30 -0.46
C SER A 19 -8.76 -0.73 -0.38
N THR A 20 -8.30 -0.90 0.82
CA THR A 20 -6.89 -1.01 1.19
C THR A 20 -6.55 -2.43 1.59
N ALA A 21 -5.44 -2.91 1.13
CA ALA A 21 -4.83 -4.18 1.53
C ALA A 21 -3.43 -3.90 2.06
N TYR A 22 -2.89 -4.82 2.84
CA TYR A 22 -1.56 -4.72 3.42
C TYR A 22 -0.67 -5.84 2.87
N ALA A 23 0.35 -5.46 2.14
CA ALA A 23 1.51 -6.26 1.79
C ALA A 23 2.75 -5.44 2.15
N GLY A 24 3.98 -5.92 1.94
CA GLY A 24 5.19 -5.15 2.21
C GLY A 24 5.07 -3.72 1.67
N GLY A 25 5.19 -2.73 2.55
CA GLY A 25 4.73 -1.38 2.28
C GLY A 25 3.20 -1.32 2.15
N PHE A 26 2.69 -0.76 1.05
CA PHE A 26 1.25 -0.71 0.73
C PHE A 26 0.91 -1.37 -0.64
N GLN A 27 1.66 -2.41 -1.02
CA GLN A 27 1.34 -3.21 -2.21
C GLN A 27 0.10 -4.08 -1.98
N ILE A 28 -0.76 -4.19 -2.99
CA ILE A 28 -1.92 -5.09 -3.06
C ILE A 28 -1.57 -6.28 -3.94
N ASN A 29 -1.58 -7.49 -3.39
CA ASN A 29 -1.35 -8.74 -4.13
C ASN A 29 -2.64 -9.43 -4.55
N GLU A 30 -3.80 -9.02 -4.07
CA GLU A 30 -5.11 -9.68 -4.11
C GLU A 30 -5.75 -9.63 -5.52
N HIS A 31 -4.98 -10.03 -6.55
CA HIS A 31 -5.43 -10.04 -7.94
C HIS A 31 -6.34 -11.24 -8.28
N SER A 32 -6.39 -12.29 -7.46
CA SER A 32 -7.27 -13.43 -7.69
C SER A 32 -7.50 -14.26 -6.41
N ALA A 33 -8.66 -14.91 -6.31
CA ALA A 33 -8.94 -15.85 -5.23
C ALA A 33 -8.06 -17.11 -5.33
N THR A 34 -7.69 -17.53 -6.55
CA THR A 34 -6.78 -18.67 -6.75
C THR A 34 -5.35 -18.34 -6.31
N GLY A 35 -4.85 -17.14 -6.64
CA GLY A 35 -3.56 -16.63 -6.18
C GLY A 35 -3.54 -16.52 -4.67
N LEU A 36 -4.57 -15.90 -4.06
CA LEU A 36 -4.73 -15.80 -2.62
C LEU A 36 -4.65 -17.19 -1.95
N GLY A 37 -5.32 -18.19 -2.51
CA GLY A 37 -5.34 -19.57 -1.98
C GLY A 37 -4.00 -20.31 -2.05
N ARG A 38 -2.98 -19.79 -2.73
CA ARG A 38 -1.63 -20.37 -2.85
C ARG A 38 -0.51 -19.38 -2.49
N ALA A 39 -0.84 -18.32 -1.75
CA ALA A 39 0.09 -17.24 -1.41
C ALA A 39 0.81 -16.68 -2.64
N PHE A 40 0.10 -16.54 -3.76
CA PHE A 40 0.56 -16.03 -5.07
C PHE A 40 1.73 -16.78 -5.71
N ALA A 41 2.10 -17.95 -5.16
CA ALA A 41 3.15 -18.80 -5.73
C ALA A 41 2.78 -19.26 -7.16
N GLY A 42 3.64 -18.97 -8.14
CA GLY A 42 3.44 -19.30 -9.55
C GLY A 42 2.37 -18.47 -10.26
N ASP A 43 1.89 -17.39 -9.67
CA ASP A 43 0.71 -16.65 -10.15
C ASP A 43 0.93 -16.04 -11.54
N ALA A 44 2.18 -15.70 -11.89
CA ALA A 44 2.54 -15.13 -13.17
C ALA A 44 2.52 -16.15 -14.35
N ILE A 45 2.33 -17.47 -14.11
CA ILE A 45 2.46 -18.47 -15.16
C ILE A 45 1.51 -19.67 -15.08
N ILE A 46 0.66 -19.77 -14.08
CA ILE A 46 -0.24 -20.93 -13.96
C ILE A 46 -1.36 -20.86 -15.01
N GLY A 47 -1.98 -19.69 -15.20
CA GLY A 47 -3.03 -19.50 -16.20
C GLY A 47 -4.29 -20.31 -15.91
N ASP A 48 -4.64 -20.55 -14.64
CA ASP A 48 -5.86 -21.24 -14.25
C ASP A 48 -7.11 -20.38 -14.45
N ASN A 49 -6.94 -19.06 -14.52
CA ASN A 49 -7.97 -18.07 -14.83
C ASN A 49 -7.38 -16.82 -15.48
N ALA A 50 -8.22 -15.88 -15.94
CA ALA A 50 -7.78 -14.71 -16.70
C ALA A 50 -6.97 -13.68 -15.90
N SER A 51 -6.89 -13.78 -14.56
CA SER A 51 -6.10 -12.85 -13.76
C SER A 51 -4.60 -12.85 -14.06
N VAL A 52 -4.11 -13.90 -14.71
CA VAL A 52 -2.71 -14.02 -15.12
C VAL A 52 -2.25 -12.84 -15.99
N VAL A 53 -3.18 -12.15 -16.71
CA VAL A 53 -2.87 -10.96 -17.51
C VAL A 53 -2.30 -9.82 -16.68
N SER A 54 -2.74 -9.67 -15.43
CA SER A 54 -2.20 -8.64 -14.51
C SER A 54 -0.82 -8.99 -13.95
N ARG A 55 -0.39 -10.25 -14.02
CA ARG A 55 0.90 -10.71 -13.53
C ARG A 55 1.92 -10.87 -14.65
N ASN A 56 1.53 -11.53 -15.76
CA ASN A 56 2.41 -11.77 -16.89
C ASN A 56 1.58 -11.92 -18.18
N ALA A 57 1.62 -10.91 -19.04
CA ALA A 57 0.89 -10.90 -20.28
C ALA A 57 1.24 -12.11 -21.20
N ALA A 58 2.50 -12.60 -21.16
CA ALA A 58 2.92 -13.76 -21.98
C ALA A 58 2.13 -15.02 -21.65
N ALA A 59 1.65 -15.19 -20.42
CA ALA A 59 0.90 -16.37 -20.01
C ALA A 59 -0.54 -16.40 -20.54
N MET A 60 -1.01 -15.34 -21.21
CA MET A 60 -2.28 -15.36 -21.95
C MET A 60 -2.29 -16.42 -23.06
N THR A 61 -1.12 -16.81 -23.60
CA THR A 61 -0.99 -17.85 -24.63
C THR A 61 -1.39 -19.25 -24.15
N LEU A 62 -1.62 -19.45 -22.86
CA LEU A 62 -2.16 -20.69 -22.28
C LEU A 62 -3.66 -20.87 -22.55
N PHE A 63 -4.36 -19.82 -22.97
CA PHE A 63 -5.81 -19.83 -23.18
C PHE A 63 -6.14 -20.19 -24.63
N LYS A 64 -6.92 -21.25 -24.80
CA LYS A 64 -7.39 -21.70 -26.12
C LYS A 64 -8.72 -21.08 -26.53
N GLN A 65 -9.39 -20.43 -25.59
CA GLN A 65 -10.72 -19.83 -25.76
C GLN A 65 -10.73 -18.49 -24.99
N SER A 66 -11.69 -17.63 -25.31
CA SER A 66 -11.90 -16.42 -24.53
C SER A 66 -12.21 -16.78 -23.09
N ALA A 67 -11.65 -16.04 -22.16
CA ALA A 67 -11.82 -16.25 -20.73
C ALA A 67 -12.11 -14.94 -20.03
N LEU A 68 -13.05 -14.98 -19.09
CA LEU A 68 -13.42 -13.87 -18.23
C LEU A 68 -13.26 -14.32 -16.78
N SER A 69 -12.71 -13.44 -15.96
CA SER A 69 -12.64 -13.65 -14.50
C SER A 69 -13.06 -12.38 -13.78
N PHE A 70 -13.90 -12.55 -12.79
CA PHE A 70 -14.31 -11.48 -11.87
C PHE A 70 -14.14 -11.98 -10.44
N GLY A 71 -13.45 -11.21 -9.62
CA GLY A 71 -13.18 -11.58 -8.24
C GLY A 71 -13.33 -10.40 -7.30
N VAL A 72 -13.44 -10.74 -6.01
CA VAL A 72 -13.46 -9.79 -4.93
C VAL A 72 -12.74 -10.41 -3.73
N THR A 73 -11.88 -9.64 -3.08
CA THR A 73 -11.21 -10.03 -1.84
C THR A 73 -11.59 -9.05 -0.74
N TYR A 74 -12.03 -9.57 0.39
CA TYR A 74 -12.22 -8.82 1.62
C TYR A 74 -10.95 -8.95 2.48
N VAL A 75 -10.42 -7.82 2.90
CA VAL A 75 -9.24 -7.70 3.76
C VAL A 75 -9.65 -7.11 5.08
N LYS A 76 -9.33 -7.78 6.17
CA LYS A 76 -9.55 -7.31 7.54
C LYS A 76 -8.20 -7.21 8.25
N PRO A 77 -7.59 -6.03 8.31
CA PRO A 77 -6.38 -5.81 9.07
C PRO A 77 -6.68 -5.80 10.58
N ASP A 78 -5.67 -6.18 11.37
CA ASP A 78 -5.65 -6.06 12.81
C ASP A 78 -4.31 -5.41 13.18
N VAL A 79 -4.33 -4.08 13.19
CA VAL A 79 -3.16 -3.24 13.46
C VAL A 79 -3.29 -2.63 14.83
N THR A 80 -2.26 -2.82 15.66
CA THR A 80 -2.22 -2.35 17.05
C THR A 80 -0.99 -1.47 17.28
N VAL A 81 -1.15 -0.48 18.17
CA VAL A 81 -0.06 0.33 18.71
C VAL A 81 -0.09 0.20 20.22
N LYS A 82 1.02 -0.20 20.82
CA LYS A 82 1.13 -0.47 22.27
C LYS A 82 2.33 0.25 22.88
N ASN A 83 2.24 0.50 24.18
CA ASN A 83 3.32 1.11 24.99
C ASN A 83 3.83 2.41 24.34
N ALA A 84 2.94 3.20 23.75
CA ALA A 84 3.34 4.41 23.06
C ALA A 84 3.57 5.59 24.02
N GLN A 85 4.59 6.38 23.73
CA GLN A 85 4.90 7.62 24.43
C GLN A 85 5.01 8.77 23.43
N TYR A 86 4.34 9.87 23.72
CA TYR A 86 4.42 11.08 22.93
C TYR A 86 5.31 12.10 23.61
N HIS A 87 6.34 12.54 22.94
CA HIS A 87 7.27 13.57 23.33
C HIS A 87 6.85 14.87 22.66
N ARG A 88 5.94 15.62 23.30
CA ARG A 88 5.47 16.90 22.79
C ARG A 88 6.56 17.95 22.87
N ALA A 89 6.85 18.63 21.77
CA ALA A 89 7.76 19.76 21.76
C ALA A 89 7.13 20.98 22.44
N ASN A 90 7.90 21.68 23.27
CA ASN A 90 7.51 22.94 23.88
C ASN A 90 8.52 24.02 23.49
N ILE A 91 8.01 25.17 23.10
CA ILE A 91 8.77 26.38 22.87
C ILE A 91 8.67 27.22 24.18
N ASN A 92 9.80 27.46 24.83
CA ASN A 92 9.85 28.27 26.01
C ASN A 92 10.41 29.66 25.64
N ALA A 93 9.83 30.72 26.17
CA ALA A 93 10.30 32.08 26.04
C ALA A 93 10.56 32.66 27.42
N ASP A 94 11.83 32.86 27.78
CA ASP A 94 12.23 33.59 29.00
C ASP A 94 12.35 35.06 28.68
N VAL A 95 11.40 35.85 29.21
CA VAL A 95 11.30 37.28 29.00
C VAL A 95 11.95 38.00 30.17
N ASN A 96 13.10 38.63 29.94
CA ASN A 96 13.80 39.41 30.98
C ASN A 96 13.71 40.91 30.66
N VAL A 97 13.12 41.67 31.58
CA VAL A 97 13.02 43.12 31.49
C VAL A 97 13.87 43.75 32.59
N GLY A 98 14.90 44.42 32.18
CA GLY A 98 15.80 45.19 33.02
C GLY A 98 15.81 46.69 32.68
N MET A 99 16.46 47.48 33.50
CA MET A 99 16.75 48.88 33.21
C MET A 99 18.22 49.00 32.77
N GLY A 100 18.48 49.55 31.60
CA GLY A 100 19.84 49.72 31.06
C GLY A 100 20.04 51.09 30.42
N GLY A 101 21.33 51.46 30.25
CA GLY A 101 21.71 52.74 29.63
C GLY A 101 21.65 53.95 30.53
N PHE A 102 22.08 55.10 29.99
CA PHE A 102 21.99 56.40 30.69
C PHE A 102 21.43 57.45 29.73
N PRO A 103 20.24 58.04 29.95
CA PRO A 103 19.30 57.77 31.06
C PRO A 103 18.75 56.34 31.04
N PRO A 104 18.38 55.77 32.20
CA PRO A 104 17.86 54.41 32.29
C PRO A 104 16.61 54.20 31.42
N SER A 105 16.62 53.18 30.56
CA SER A 105 15.48 52.78 29.71
C SER A 105 15.20 51.28 29.88
N PRO A 106 13.93 50.84 29.76
CA PRO A 106 13.62 49.44 29.78
C PRO A 106 14.31 48.68 28.64
N GLN A 107 15.00 47.61 28.96
CA GLN A 107 15.59 46.67 28.01
C GLN A 107 14.85 45.36 28.15
N VAL A 108 14.36 44.83 27.03
CA VAL A 108 13.67 43.54 26.96
C VAL A 108 14.60 42.57 26.26
N ASP A 109 14.90 41.48 26.93
CA ASP A 109 15.64 40.35 26.40
C ASP A 109 14.72 39.12 26.39
N ILE A 110 14.57 38.48 25.25
CA ILE A 110 13.77 37.28 25.08
C ILE A 110 14.69 36.15 24.65
N THR A 111 14.86 35.16 25.53
CA THR A 111 15.69 33.98 25.26
C THR A 111 14.77 32.79 24.95
N PRO A 112 14.70 32.34 23.69
CA PRO A 112 13.97 31.15 23.37
C PRO A 112 14.75 29.91 23.80
N SER A 113 14.03 28.90 24.30
CA SER A 113 14.57 27.55 24.56
C SER A 113 13.54 26.50 24.20
N PHE A 114 13.98 25.25 24.05
CA PHE A 114 13.12 24.14 23.71
C PHE A 114 13.15 23.08 24.80
N SER A 115 12.02 22.46 25.07
CA SER A 115 11.89 21.34 25.98
C SER A 115 10.90 20.33 25.44
N GLN A 116 10.85 19.15 26.04
CA GLN A 116 9.85 18.14 25.69
C GLN A 116 9.05 17.74 26.92
N THR A 117 7.76 17.49 26.74
CA THR A 117 6.90 16.85 27.73
C THR A 117 6.56 15.45 27.25
N VAL A 118 6.93 14.44 28.02
CA VAL A 118 6.63 13.03 27.72
C VAL A 118 5.29 12.66 28.34
N THR A 119 4.43 12.03 27.55
CA THR A 119 3.11 11.56 27.98
C THR A 119 2.90 10.14 27.45
N ASP A 120 2.50 9.23 28.34
CA ASP A 120 2.08 7.89 27.94
C ASP A 120 0.76 7.98 27.19
N ILE A 121 0.64 7.17 26.14
CA ILE A 121 -0.55 7.08 25.31
C ILE A 121 -1.19 5.71 25.49
N ASP A 122 -2.52 5.68 25.61
CA ASP A 122 -3.28 4.44 25.70
C ASP A 122 -3.07 3.56 24.44
N ASP A 123 -3.00 2.26 24.67
CA ASP A 123 -2.95 1.27 23.58
C ASP A 123 -4.12 1.43 22.61
N VAL A 124 -3.83 1.34 21.32
CA VAL A 124 -4.83 1.46 20.24
C VAL A 124 -4.87 0.20 19.43
N ASN A 125 -6.08 -0.28 19.14
CA ASN A 125 -6.33 -1.44 18.30
C ASN A 125 -7.23 -1.05 17.13
N GLY A 126 -7.06 -1.74 15.98
CA GLY A 126 -7.93 -1.60 14.82
C GLY A 126 -7.78 -0.26 14.10
N VAL A 127 -6.56 0.30 14.06
CA VAL A 127 -6.29 1.52 13.28
C VAL A 127 -6.31 1.27 11.77
N GLY A 128 -6.01 0.04 11.32
CA GLY A 128 -6.20 -0.37 9.93
C GLY A 128 -7.68 -0.59 9.60
N GLN A 129 -8.15 -0.03 8.48
CA GLN A 129 -9.54 -0.13 8.07
C GLN A 129 -9.79 -1.37 7.20
N PRO A 130 -10.95 -2.06 7.36
CA PRO A 130 -11.32 -3.16 6.46
C PRO A 130 -11.53 -2.71 5.03
N ALA A 131 -11.21 -3.58 4.06
CA ALA A 131 -11.20 -3.25 2.65
C ALA A 131 -11.84 -4.33 1.77
N VAL A 132 -12.35 -3.90 0.60
CA VAL A 132 -12.85 -4.79 -0.46
C VAL A 132 -12.09 -4.49 -1.74
N VAL A 133 -11.35 -5.48 -2.27
CA VAL A 133 -10.52 -5.36 -3.48
C VAL A 133 -11.19 -6.11 -4.63
N PRO A 134 -11.89 -5.42 -5.55
CA PRO A 134 -12.44 -6.04 -6.74
C PRO A 134 -11.37 -6.20 -7.82
N ASN A 135 -11.57 -7.18 -8.69
CA ASN A 135 -10.76 -7.37 -9.88
C ASN A 135 -11.58 -7.92 -11.04
N PHE A 136 -11.16 -7.58 -12.26
CA PHE A 136 -11.82 -8.01 -13.50
C PHE A 136 -10.77 -8.24 -14.58
N TYR A 137 -10.91 -9.34 -15.32
CA TYR A 137 -9.97 -9.72 -16.37
C TYR A 137 -10.69 -10.37 -17.54
N PHE A 138 -10.21 -10.07 -18.73
CA PHE A 138 -10.67 -10.70 -19.97
C PHE A 138 -9.48 -11.03 -20.86
N ILE A 139 -9.43 -12.26 -21.37
CA ILE A 139 -8.44 -12.74 -22.34
C ILE A 139 -9.19 -13.23 -23.56
N HIS A 140 -8.72 -12.83 -24.74
CA HIS A 140 -9.28 -13.27 -26.04
C HIS A 140 -8.16 -13.71 -26.99
N PRO A 141 -8.10 -14.97 -27.40
CA PRO A 141 -7.28 -15.42 -28.54
C PRO A 141 -7.77 -14.75 -29.80
N ILE A 142 -6.95 -13.91 -30.43
CA ILE A 142 -7.26 -13.28 -31.73
C ILE A 142 -7.07 -14.32 -32.85
N ASN A 143 -6.02 -15.12 -32.72
CA ASN A 143 -5.70 -16.28 -33.54
C ASN A 143 -4.78 -17.23 -32.76
N ASP A 144 -4.16 -18.20 -33.42
CA ASP A 144 -3.31 -19.22 -32.77
C ASP A 144 -2.04 -18.62 -32.11
N ASP A 145 -1.60 -17.44 -32.56
CA ASP A 145 -0.34 -16.82 -32.14
C ASP A 145 -0.56 -15.54 -31.30
N TRP A 146 -1.65 -14.80 -31.50
CA TRP A 146 -1.91 -13.49 -30.87
C TRP A 146 -3.07 -13.54 -29.91
N TYR A 147 -2.86 -12.89 -28.75
CA TYR A 147 -3.81 -12.82 -27.64
C TYR A 147 -3.97 -11.41 -27.13
N LEU A 148 -5.21 -11.00 -26.90
CA LEU A 148 -5.57 -9.73 -26.29
C LEU A 148 -5.98 -9.96 -24.83
N GLY A 149 -5.52 -9.09 -23.92
CA GLY A 149 -5.93 -9.08 -22.52
C GLY A 149 -6.42 -7.71 -22.09
N LEU A 150 -7.46 -7.69 -21.28
CA LEU A 150 -7.96 -6.49 -20.59
C LEU A 150 -7.98 -6.79 -19.10
N SER A 151 -7.66 -5.77 -18.28
CA SER A 151 -7.60 -5.90 -16.83
C SER A 151 -8.09 -4.65 -16.12
N ALA A 152 -8.74 -4.85 -14.96
CA ALA A 152 -9.06 -3.80 -14.00
C ALA A 152 -8.78 -4.35 -12.60
N TYR A 153 -7.83 -3.75 -11.87
CA TYR A 153 -7.35 -4.25 -10.59
C TYR A 153 -6.61 -3.15 -9.82
N SER A 154 -6.19 -3.43 -8.60
CA SER A 154 -5.39 -2.51 -7.77
C SER A 154 -4.04 -3.12 -7.45
N ASN A 155 -2.97 -2.31 -7.50
CA ASN A 155 -1.61 -2.72 -7.10
C ASN A 155 -1.18 -2.14 -5.76
N PHE A 156 -1.72 -0.97 -5.37
CA PHE A 156 -1.28 -0.27 -4.18
C PHE A 156 -2.46 0.31 -3.42
N GLY A 157 -2.39 0.24 -2.08
CA GLY A 157 -3.40 0.82 -1.21
C GLY A 157 -3.11 0.60 0.28
N THR A 158 -3.51 1.59 1.10
CA THR A 158 -3.50 1.51 2.56
C THR A 158 -4.55 2.46 3.13
N ASP A 159 -5.14 2.13 4.28
CA ASP A 159 -6.09 3.01 4.97
C ASP A 159 -5.95 2.86 6.49
N MET A 160 -5.29 3.83 7.09
CA MET A 160 -5.03 3.93 8.52
C MET A 160 -5.80 5.11 9.09
N LYS A 161 -6.65 4.84 10.09
CA LYS A 161 -7.43 5.89 10.77
C LYS A 161 -7.29 5.78 12.27
N PHE A 162 -6.64 6.76 12.86
CA PHE A 162 -6.59 6.94 14.30
C PHE A 162 -7.82 7.71 14.78
N LYS A 163 -8.18 7.50 16.04
CA LYS A 163 -9.28 8.26 16.64
C LYS A 163 -8.92 9.77 16.68
N PRO A 164 -9.91 10.68 16.53
CA PRO A 164 -9.63 12.13 16.50
C PRO A 164 -8.91 12.68 17.73
N ASN A 165 -8.99 12.00 18.86
CA ASN A 165 -8.34 12.37 20.12
C ASN A 165 -7.14 11.48 20.47
N TYR A 166 -6.48 10.90 19.47
CA TYR A 166 -5.25 10.14 19.67
C TYR A 166 -4.17 11.03 20.32
N GLY A 167 -3.48 10.50 21.34
CA GLY A 167 -2.56 11.27 22.19
C GLY A 167 -1.33 11.84 21.48
N ALA A 168 -1.00 11.38 20.28
CA ALA A 168 0.07 11.90 19.41
C ALA A 168 -0.50 12.38 18.07
N PRO A 169 -1.14 13.56 18.01
CA PRO A 169 -1.92 14.02 16.85
C PRO A 169 -1.07 14.22 15.59
N VAL A 170 0.22 14.53 15.73
CA VAL A 170 1.15 14.69 14.59
C VAL A 170 1.45 13.36 13.88
N PHE A 171 1.33 12.25 14.58
CA PHE A 171 1.64 10.89 14.07
C PHE A 171 0.38 10.06 13.79
N GLY A 172 -0.75 10.42 14.41
CA GLY A 172 -2.06 9.79 14.20
C GLY A 172 -2.78 10.32 12.95
N GLY A 173 -4.11 10.53 13.06
CA GLY A 173 -4.94 11.07 11.98
C GLY A 173 -5.28 10.03 10.92
N VAL A 174 -5.24 10.44 9.64
CA VAL A 174 -5.62 9.61 8.48
C VAL A 174 -4.43 9.45 7.56
N THR A 175 -4.21 8.23 7.08
CA THR A 175 -3.32 7.92 5.94
C THR A 175 -4.06 6.96 5.04
N SER A 176 -4.50 7.41 3.90
CA SER A 176 -5.16 6.58 2.89
C SER A 176 -4.47 6.78 1.54
N VAL A 177 -4.12 5.67 0.89
CA VAL A 177 -3.60 5.65 -0.47
C VAL A 177 -4.35 4.56 -1.22
N ALA A 178 -4.75 4.84 -2.44
CA ALA A 178 -5.39 3.86 -3.30
C ALA A 178 -4.93 4.01 -4.75
N SER A 179 -4.83 2.89 -5.46
CA SER A 179 -4.61 2.89 -6.90
C SER A 179 -5.56 1.95 -7.63
N VAL A 180 -5.93 2.31 -8.85
CA VAL A 180 -6.72 1.48 -9.77
C VAL A 180 -6.00 1.44 -11.10
N ASN A 181 -5.77 0.23 -11.59
CA ASN A 181 -5.13 -0.04 -12.88
C ASN A 181 -6.17 -0.50 -13.89
N LEU A 182 -6.20 0.15 -15.04
CA LEU A 182 -6.96 -0.28 -16.23
C LEU A 182 -5.93 -0.64 -17.32
N GLY A 183 -5.77 -1.93 -17.57
CA GLY A 183 -4.72 -2.45 -18.45
C GLY A 183 -5.25 -3.01 -19.75
N ALA A 184 -4.43 -2.86 -20.80
CA ALA A 184 -4.59 -3.55 -22.08
C ALA A 184 -3.25 -4.16 -22.48
N SER A 185 -3.24 -5.47 -22.78
CA SER A 185 -2.03 -6.22 -23.07
C SER A 185 -2.19 -7.07 -24.33
N LEU A 186 -1.08 -7.29 -25.02
CA LEU A 186 -0.96 -8.23 -26.14
C LEU A 186 0.08 -9.29 -25.81
N ALA A 187 -0.19 -10.53 -26.18
CA ALA A 187 0.80 -11.60 -26.15
C ALA A 187 0.98 -12.24 -27.51
N TYR A 188 2.18 -12.73 -27.74
CA TYR A 188 2.58 -13.42 -28.96
C TYR A 188 3.25 -14.75 -28.63
N LYS A 189 2.73 -15.82 -29.19
CA LYS A 189 3.30 -17.15 -29.14
C LYS A 189 4.38 -17.28 -30.21
N VAL A 190 5.65 -17.10 -29.79
CA VAL A 190 6.79 -17.15 -30.73
C VAL A 190 6.97 -18.57 -31.32
N ASN A 191 6.74 -19.57 -30.48
CA ASN A 191 6.69 -20.99 -30.85
C ASN A 191 5.97 -21.80 -29.76
N ASP A 192 5.92 -23.12 -29.89
CA ASP A 192 5.21 -24.00 -28.94
C ASP A 192 5.77 -24.02 -27.53
N ARG A 193 6.92 -23.37 -27.27
CA ARG A 193 7.57 -23.34 -25.97
C ARG A 193 7.82 -21.94 -25.44
N PHE A 194 7.83 -20.93 -26.31
CA PHE A 194 8.23 -19.59 -25.90
C PHE A 194 7.18 -18.56 -26.30
N SER A 195 6.77 -17.78 -25.32
CA SER A 195 5.79 -16.71 -25.48
C SER A 195 6.33 -15.41 -24.84
N ILE A 196 5.99 -14.29 -25.46
CA ILE A 196 6.25 -12.95 -24.95
C ILE A 196 4.93 -12.18 -24.89
N GLY A 197 4.87 -11.17 -24.03
CA GLY A 197 3.71 -10.30 -23.96
C GLY A 197 4.06 -8.98 -23.32
N GLY A 198 3.21 -8.00 -23.51
CA GLY A 198 3.37 -6.69 -22.90
C GLY A 198 2.11 -5.86 -23.04
N GLY A 199 2.03 -4.78 -22.30
CA GLY A 199 0.87 -3.93 -22.29
C GLY A 199 1.13 -2.58 -21.64
N ILE A 200 0.08 -1.80 -21.62
CA ILE A 200 0.03 -0.49 -20.95
C ILE A 200 -1.08 -0.50 -19.92
N ASP A 201 -0.86 0.21 -18.81
CA ASP A 201 -1.82 0.41 -17.75
C ASP A 201 -2.07 1.91 -17.57
N VAL A 202 -3.34 2.33 -17.60
CA VAL A 202 -3.74 3.65 -17.10
C VAL A 202 -3.99 3.49 -15.62
N ILE A 203 -3.26 4.21 -14.79
CA ILE A 203 -3.28 4.09 -13.34
C ILE A 203 -3.83 5.38 -12.75
N TYR A 204 -4.96 5.29 -12.06
CA TYR A 204 -5.45 6.36 -11.21
C TYR A 204 -4.94 6.11 -9.80
N GLY A 205 -4.29 7.11 -9.20
CA GLY A 205 -3.86 7.10 -7.81
C GLY A 205 -4.50 8.22 -7.03
N SER A 206 -4.84 7.97 -5.77
CA SER A 206 -5.36 8.97 -4.84
C SER A 206 -4.75 8.79 -3.46
N GLY A 207 -4.62 9.89 -2.72
CA GLY A 207 -4.15 9.91 -1.35
C GLY A 207 -4.92 10.90 -0.48
N GLU A 208 -5.17 10.51 0.77
CA GLU A 208 -5.71 11.35 1.83
C GLU A 208 -4.75 11.27 3.02
N LEU A 209 -4.23 12.42 3.45
CA LEU A 209 -3.32 12.52 4.60
C LEU A 209 -3.80 13.65 5.49
N TYR A 210 -4.10 13.32 6.74
CA TYR A 210 -4.52 14.32 7.73
C TYR A 210 -3.72 14.18 9.02
N ARG A 211 -3.13 15.29 9.48
CA ARG A 211 -2.38 15.38 10.74
C ARG A 211 -2.70 16.68 11.46
N ASP A 212 -2.90 16.59 12.77
CA ASP A 212 -2.98 17.75 13.64
C ASP A 212 -1.61 18.03 14.27
N MET A 213 -1.38 19.28 14.66
CA MET A 213 -0.24 19.66 15.47
C MET A 213 -0.68 20.09 16.87
N ASP A 214 0.16 19.83 17.86
CA ASP A 214 0.02 20.31 19.24
C ASP A 214 1.41 20.68 19.76
N VAL A 215 1.70 21.98 19.80
CA VAL A 215 2.98 22.52 20.27
C VAL A 215 2.75 23.26 21.57
N GLY A 216 3.49 22.88 22.59
CA GLY A 216 3.47 23.59 23.86
C GLY A 216 4.17 24.97 23.75
N VAL A 217 3.61 25.97 24.35
CA VAL A 217 4.25 27.31 24.47
C VAL A 217 4.26 27.68 25.93
N CYS A 218 5.45 27.92 26.47
CA CYS A 218 5.64 28.34 27.87
C CYS A 218 6.33 29.71 27.89
N VAL A 219 5.80 30.63 28.67
CA VAL A 219 6.37 31.97 28.86
C VAL A 219 6.65 32.18 30.35
N GLY A 220 7.88 32.50 30.67
CA GLY A 220 8.36 32.84 32.00
C GLY A 220 9.40 33.95 31.94
N GLY A 221 10.10 34.22 33.03
CA GLY A 221 11.20 35.18 33.07
C GLY A 221 11.25 36.07 34.27
N ASN A 222 11.82 37.27 34.10
CA ASN A 222 11.98 38.25 35.21
C ASN A 222 11.66 39.64 34.70
N ILE A 223 10.81 40.38 35.44
CA ILE A 223 10.49 41.77 35.14
C ILE A 223 10.96 42.64 36.32
N LEU A 224 12.00 43.45 36.06
CA LEU A 224 12.56 44.40 37.02
C LEU A 224 12.86 43.76 38.40
N GLY A 225 13.41 42.53 38.44
CA GLY A 225 13.75 41.79 39.62
C GLY A 225 12.63 40.94 40.23
N ASN A 226 11.43 40.95 39.62
CA ASN A 226 10.33 40.10 40.05
C ASN A 226 10.25 38.91 39.10
N GLU A 227 10.32 37.69 39.65
CA GLU A 227 10.19 36.44 38.89
C GLU A 227 8.75 36.29 38.38
N LEU A 228 8.62 36.01 37.10
CA LEU A 228 7.36 35.65 36.46
C LEU A 228 7.17 34.12 36.55
N GLU A 229 6.09 33.73 37.19
CA GLU A 229 5.68 32.33 37.18
C GLU A 229 5.52 31.86 35.72
N GLN A 230 6.16 30.74 35.39
CA GLN A 230 6.06 30.16 34.04
C GLN A 230 4.61 29.75 33.76
N ARG A 231 4.06 30.26 32.67
CA ARG A 231 2.73 29.91 32.18
C ARG A 231 2.86 29.15 30.87
N CYS A 232 2.26 27.96 30.84
CA CYS A 232 2.26 27.08 29.66
C CYS A 232 0.85 26.97 29.09
N GLY A 233 0.78 26.97 27.76
CA GLY A 233 -0.40 26.66 26.96
C GLY A 233 -0.02 25.75 25.80
N SER A 234 -0.95 25.51 24.90
CA SER A 234 -0.66 24.81 23.65
C SER A 234 -1.26 25.55 22.44
N VAL A 235 -0.52 25.54 21.36
CA VAL A 235 -1.00 25.93 20.03
C VAL A 235 -1.38 24.68 19.28
N LYS A 236 -2.65 24.58 18.91
CA LYS A 236 -3.21 23.46 18.14
C LYS A 236 -3.62 23.98 16.77
N GLY A 237 -3.47 23.14 15.76
CA GLY A 237 -3.86 23.44 14.39
C GLY A 237 -3.72 22.24 13.51
N ASN A 238 -4.03 22.43 12.22
CA ASN A 238 -3.77 21.44 11.19
C ASN A 238 -2.31 21.54 10.76
N ALA A 239 -1.58 20.41 10.78
CA ALA A 239 -0.21 20.33 10.31
C ALA A 239 -0.13 19.87 8.86
N LEU A 240 -1.00 18.94 8.46
CA LEU A 240 -1.06 18.37 7.13
C LEU A 240 -2.50 18.02 6.79
N ASP A 241 -3.00 18.50 5.66
CA ASP A 241 -4.32 18.21 5.12
C ASP A 241 -4.20 18.06 3.60
N VAL A 242 -4.28 16.82 3.14
CA VAL A 242 -4.10 16.46 1.74
C VAL A 242 -5.24 15.59 1.29
N GLU A 243 -5.93 15.99 0.24
CA GLU A 243 -6.83 15.17 -0.57
C GLU A 243 -6.49 15.39 -2.04
N ALA A 244 -5.75 14.48 -2.63
CA ALA A 244 -5.21 14.62 -3.98
C ALA A 244 -5.29 13.33 -4.78
N GLY A 245 -5.41 13.45 -6.11
CA GLY A 245 -5.41 12.31 -7.02
C GLY A 245 -4.89 12.69 -8.41
N GLY A 246 -4.43 11.68 -9.13
CA GLY A 246 -3.84 11.86 -10.45
C GLY A 246 -3.88 10.60 -11.30
N ILE A 247 -3.50 10.75 -12.56
CA ILE A 247 -3.43 9.64 -13.52
C ILE A 247 -2.00 9.53 -14.02
N GLY A 248 -1.49 8.30 -14.07
CA GLY A 248 -0.21 7.95 -14.65
C GLY A 248 -0.33 6.84 -15.68
N LEU A 249 0.71 6.66 -16.49
CA LEU A 249 0.81 5.58 -17.46
C LEU A 249 1.91 4.61 -17.04
N GLY A 250 1.51 3.36 -16.79
CA GLY A 250 2.41 2.24 -16.56
C GLY A 250 2.56 1.37 -17.80
N ALA A 251 3.52 0.46 -17.76
CA ALA A 251 3.77 -0.52 -18.80
C ALA A 251 4.14 -1.86 -18.19
N ASN A 252 3.86 -2.95 -18.91
CA ASN A 252 4.28 -4.27 -18.49
C ASN A 252 4.88 -5.06 -19.65
N ILE A 253 5.82 -5.93 -19.33
CA ILE A 253 6.41 -6.89 -20.26
C ILE A 253 6.59 -8.24 -19.55
N GLY A 254 6.44 -9.32 -20.28
CA GLY A 254 6.65 -10.64 -19.74
C GLY A 254 7.09 -11.65 -20.77
N MET A 255 7.65 -12.73 -20.27
CA MET A 255 8.02 -13.91 -21.06
C MET A 255 7.66 -15.18 -20.31
N MET A 256 7.38 -16.22 -21.04
CA MET A 256 7.11 -17.55 -20.51
C MET A 256 7.79 -18.60 -21.38
N TYR A 257 8.41 -19.58 -20.72
CA TYR A 257 8.99 -20.75 -21.36
C TYR A 257 8.36 -22.03 -20.84
N GLU A 258 7.74 -22.79 -21.73
CA GLU A 258 7.14 -24.11 -21.46
C GLU A 258 8.10 -25.21 -21.91
N PHE A 259 8.72 -25.91 -20.96
CA PHE A 259 9.49 -27.12 -21.27
C PHE A 259 8.57 -28.20 -21.85
N ASN A 260 7.36 -28.28 -21.32
CA ASN A 260 6.22 -29.10 -21.71
C ASN A 260 4.97 -28.62 -20.92
N GLU A 261 3.81 -29.22 -21.12
CA GLU A 261 2.54 -28.88 -20.46
C GLU A 261 2.59 -28.96 -18.92
N ARG A 262 3.61 -29.63 -18.35
CA ARG A 262 3.73 -29.83 -16.89
C ARG A 262 4.77 -28.92 -16.24
N HIS A 263 5.67 -28.35 -17.01
CA HIS A 263 6.80 -27.57 -16.47
C HIS A 263 6.99 -26.30 -17.27
N ARG A 264 6.90 -25.17 -16.57
CA ARG A 264 7.10 -23.84 -17.16
C ARG A 264 7.71 -22.86 -16.18
N LEU A 265 8.39 -21.87 -16.72
CA LEU A 265 8.99 -20.75 -16.03
C LEU A 265 8.52 -19.46 -16.70
N GLY A 266 8.48 -18.38 -15.93
CA GLY A 266 8.16 -17.06 -16.43
C GLY A 266 8.88 -15.96 -15.70
N LEU A 267 9.03 -14.85 -16.42
CA LEU A 267 9.57 -13.61 -15.90
C LEU A 267 8.67 -12.48 -16.37
N SER A 268 8.36 -11.57 -15.50
CA SER A 268 7.61 -10.36 -15.83
C SER A 268 8.21 -9.14 -15.14
N TYR A 269 7.99 -7.99 -15.75
CA TYR A 269 8.35 -6.69 -15.20
C TYR A 269 7.19 -5.72 -15.45
N LYS A 270 6.84 -4.96 -14.44
CA LYS A 270 5.84 -3.91 -14.48
C LYS A 270 6.46 -2.61 -14.04
N HIS A 271 6.43 -1.63 -14.93
CA HIS A 271 6.80 -0.26 -14.64
C HIS A 271 5.58 0.51 -14.13
N SER A 272 5.73 1.15 -13.01
CA SER A 272 4.71 2.01 -12.38
C SER A 272 5.12 3.47 -12.48
N PRO A 273 4.18 4.41 -12.77
CA PRO A 273 4.51 5.82 -12.92
C PRO A 273 4.73 6.50 -11.57
N ASN A 274 5.45 7.62 -11.61
CA ASN A 274 5.29 8.66 -10.60
C ASN A 274 4.03 9.46 -10.95
N ILE A 275 3.02 9.45 -10.07
CA ILE A 275 1.76 10.16 -10.29
C ILE A 275 1.88 11.55 -9.69
N ASP A 276 1.67 12.55 -10.51
CA ASP A 276 1.52 13.95 -10.10
C ASP A 276 0.07 14.19 -9.68
N ALA A 277 -0.21 14.01 -8.37
CA ALA A 277 -1.54 14.12 -7.80
C ALA A 277 -1.88 15.59 -7.52
N LYS A 278 -3.10 16.01 -7.90
CA LYS A 278 -3.61 17.37 -7.72
C LYS A 278 -4.87 17.35 -6.88
N GLY A 279 -5.06 18.39 -6.08
CA GLY A 279 -6.20 18.50 -5.18
C GLY A 279 -5.97 19.55 -4.11
N ASP A 280 -6.59 19.36 -2.96
CA ASP A 280 -6.41 20.23 -1.80
C ASP A 280 -5.18 19.73 -1.03
N ILE A 281 -4.09 20.54 -1.03
CA ILE A 281 -2.82 20.18 -0.41
C ILE A 281 -2.37 21.32 0.47
N HIS A 282 -2.45 21.12 1.79
CA HIS A 282 -2.05 22.09 2.80
C HIS A 282 -1.03 21.49 3.77
N PHE A 283 0.08 22.17 3.96
CA PHE A 283 1.12 21.76 4.91
C PHE A 283 1.67 22.98 5.66
N ALA A 284 1.68 22.93 6.99
CA ALA A 284 2.18 23.99 7.87
C ALA A 284 1.61 25.39 7.58
N GLY A 285 0.34 25.46 7.10
CA GLY A 285 -0.36 26.69 6.77
C GLY A 285 -0.16 27.22 5.36
N GLU A 286 0.64 26.55 4.54
CA GLU A 286 0.86 26.87 3.13
C GLU A 286 0.07 25.91 2.23
N SER A 287 -0.25 26.33 1.00
CA SER A 287 -0.95 25.53 -0.01
C SER A 287 -0.02 25.20 -1.16
N TYR A 288 -0.17 24.01 -1.73
CA TYR A 288 0.66 23.48 -2.81
C TYR A 288 -0.19 23.01 -3.99
N ASP A 289 0.37 23.02 -5.20
CA ASP A 289 -0.36 22.71 -6.43
C ASP A 289 -0.38 21.20 -6.75
N SER A 290 0.65 20.45 -6.32
CA SER A 290 0.80 19.03 -6.63
C SER A 290 1.50 18.23 -5.54
N LEU A 291 1.20 16.93 -5.48
CA LEU A 291 1.84 15.94 -4.62
C LEU A 291 2.44 14.83 -5.48
N ALA A 292 3.75 14.62 -5.37
CA ALA A 292 4.41 13.50 -6.03
C ALA A 292 4.08 12.19 -5.31
N MET A 293 3.47 11.24 -6.03
CA MET A 293 3.13 9.90 -5.54
C MET A 293 3.85 8.85 -6.40
N PRO A 294 5.11 8.53 -6.07
CA PRO A 294 5.87 7.51 -6.79
C PRO A 294 5.33 6.11 -6.44
N LEU A 295 5.00 5.33 -7.46
CA LEU A 295 4.61 3.94 -7.32
C LEU A 295 5.79 3.04 -7.70
N PRO A 296 6.10 1.99 -6.91
CA PRO A 296 7.24 1.12 -7.18
C PRO A 296 7.04 0.23 -8.41
N ASP A 297 8.12 -0.05 -9.09
CA ASP A 297 8.19 -1.07 -10.13
C ASP A 297 8.16 -2.47 -9.49
N ILE A 298 7.71 -3.47 -10.26
CA ILE A 298 7.58 -4.84 -9.80
C ILE A 298 8.20 -5.78 -10.83
N ALA A 299 9.11 -6.66 -10.40
CA ALA A 299 9.60 -7.77 -11.21
C ALA A 299 9.25 -9.10 -10.54
N GLU A 300 8.81 -10.09 -11.32
CA GLU A 300 8.43 -11.40 -10.78
C GLU A 300 9.02 -12.54 -11.62
N PHE A 301 9.68 -13.48 -10.95
CA PHE A 301 10.08 -14.77 -11.49
C PHE A 301 9.22 -15.86 -10.89
N SER A 302 8.59 -16.69 -11.74
CA SER A 302 7.66 -17.74 -11.31
C SER A 302 7.99 -19.08 -11.95
N GLY A 303 7.76 -20.15 -11.19
CA GLY A 303 7.87 -21.53 -11.62
C GLY A 303 6.62 -22.36 -11.33
N TYR A 304 6.24 -23.23 -12.26
CA TYR A 304 5.16 -24.21 -12.12
C TYR A 304 5.61 -25.59 -12.58
N HIS A 305 5.43 -26.61 -11.72
CA HIS A 305 5.87 -27.98 -11.97
C HIS A 305 4.81 -28.99 -11.50
N ARG A 306 4.11 -29.62 -12.45
CA ARG A 306 3.18 -30.72 -12.17
C ARG A 306 3.97 -32.02 -11.99
N VAL A 307 4.44 -32.23 -10.77
CA VAL A 307 5.35 -33.33 -10.40
C VAL A 307 4.66 -34.71 -10.39
N LEU A 308 3.35 -34.74 -10.16
CA LEU A 308 2.52 -35.94 -10.24
C LEU A 308 1.24 -35.63 -11.04
N PRO A 309 0.50 -36.64 -11.55
CA PRO A 309 -0.73 -36.40 -12.33
C PRO A 309 -1.77 -35.54 -11.63
N LYS A 310 -1.82 -35.59 -10.30
CA LYS A 310 -2.77 -34.84 -9.45
C LYS A 310 -2.11 -33.80 -8.54
N PHE A 311 -0.81 -33.54 -8.69
CA PHE A 311 -0.10 -32.65 -7.78
C PHE A 311 0.90 -31.75 -8.50
N ALA A 312 0.80 -30.44 -8.26
CA ALA A 312 1.74 -29.47 -8.77
C ALA A 312 2.36 -28.66 -7.62
N LEU A 313 3.63 -28.30 -7.80
CA LEU A 313 4.38 -27.37 -6.99
C LEU A 313 4.62 -26.09 -7.80
N HIS A 314 4.62 -24.97 -7.12
CA HIS A 314 4.88 -23.65 -7.72
C HIS A 314 5.58 -22.73 -6.73
N TYR A 315 6.27 -21.76 -7.27
CA TYR A 315 6.98 -20.75 -6.51
C TYR A 315 7.04 -19.43 -7.27
N SER A 316 7.25 -18.35 -6.53
CA SER A 316 7.55 -17.03 -7.08
C SER A 316 8.58 -16.31 -6.21
N VAL A 317 9.40 -15.50 -6.88
CA VAL A 317 10.21 -14.46 -6.27
C VAL A 317 9.79 -13.16 -6.93
N GLN A 318 9.30 -12.23 -6.13
CA GLN A 318 8.90 -10.91 -6.59
C GLN A 318 9.80 -9.85 -5.95
N TRP A 319 10.40 -8.98 -6.75
CA TRP A 319 11.10 -7.79 -6.32
C TRP A 319 10.19 -6.59 -6.49
N ILE A 320 10.21 -5.68 -5.50
CA ILE A 320 9.45 -4.45 -5.49
C ILE A 320 10.39 -3.29 -5.22
N GLY A 321 10.43 -2.32 -6.14
CA GLY A 321 11.30 -1.16 -6.12
C GLY A 321 10.83 -0.06 -5.17
N TRP A 322 10.67 -0.39 -3.87
CA TRP A 322 10.18 0.56 -2.86
C TRP A 322 11.12 1.73 -2.60
N SER A 323 12.39 1.66 -3.00
CA SER A 323 13.30 2.80 -2.97
C SER A 323 12.82 4.00 -3.79
N ALA A 324 11.85 3.81 -4.70
CA ALA A 324 11.16 4.90 -5.36
C ALA A 324 10.31 5.75 -4.41
N PHE A 325 9.80 5.14 -3.32
CA PHE A 325 9.04 5.81 -2.26
C PHE A 325 9.97 6.27 -1.13
N ASP A 326 10.98 7.06 -1.50
CA ASP A 326 11.99 7.59 -0.60
C ASP A 326 11.43 8.73 0.28
N SER A 327 10.68 9.63 -0.33
CA SER A 327 10.12 10.81 0.33
C SER A 327 8.80 11.25 -0.29
N LEU A 328 7.95 11.89 0.52
CA LEU A 328 6.72 12.54 0.08
C LEU A 328 6.98 14.03 -0.11
N LYS A 329 6.69 14.55 -1.29
CA LYS A 329 6.94 15.95 -1.66
C LYS A 329 5.68 16.58 -2.25
N ALA A 330 5.39 17.82 -1.80
CA ALA A 330 4.41 18.69 -2.44
C ALA A 330 5.18 19.79 -3.18
N ASP A 331 5.00 19.87 -4.51
CA ASP A 331 5.89 20.62 -5.40
C ASP A 331 7.37 20.27 -5.11
N ASP A 332 8.18 21.23 -4.66
CA ASP A 332 9.58 20.98 -4.23
C ASP A 332 9.74 20.87 -2.71
N GLN A 333 8.64 20.99 -1.93
CA GLN A 333 8.67 20.95 -0.47
C GLN A 333 8.63 19.50 0.03
N LEU A 334 9.62 19.12 0.84
CA LEU A 334 9.61 17.84 1.56
C LEU A 334 8.53 17.88 2.65
N LEU A 335 7.57 16.96 2.59
CA LEU A 335 6.54 16.75 3.62
C LEU A 335 6.98 15.69 4.62
N LYS A 336 7.54 14.57 4.12
CA LYS A 336 8.01 13.45 4.94
C LYS A 336 9.07 12.65 4.23
N ASP A 337 10.08 12.22 4.98
CA ASP A 337 11.12 11.28 4.58
C ASP A 337 10.75 9.87 5.05
N PHE A 338 10.87 8.86 4.18
CA PHE A 338 10.58 7.46 4.47
C PHE A 338 11.81 6.57 4.35
N GLN A 339 12.73 6.87 3.43
CA GLN A 339 13.97 6.13 3.14
C GLN A 339 13.73 4.62 2.97
N TRP A 340 12.64 4.25 2.31
CA TRP A 340 12.32 2.86 2.08
C TRP A 340 13.32 2.18 1.15
N GLN A 341 13.60 0.91 1.44
CA GLN A 341 14.51 0.09 0.66
C GLN A 341 13.71 -0.85 -0.25
N ASP A 342 14.34 -1.31 -1.34
CA ASP A 342 13.74 -2.35 -2.16
C ASP A 342 13.46 -3.61 -1.34
N SER A 343 12.33 -4.23 -1.60
CA SER A 343 11.90 -5.42 -0.88
C SER A 343 11.63 -6.60 -1.82
N ALA A 344 11.37 -7.76 -1.24
CA ALA A 344 11.07 -8.95 -2.02
C ALA A 344 10.06 -9.86 -1.30
N HIS A 345 9.20 -10.51 -2.10
CA HIS A 345 8.33 -11.59 -1.67
C HIS A 345 8.88 -12.94 -2.15
N TYR A 346 8.86 -13.93 -1.30
CA TYR A 346 9.26 -15.30 -1.60
C TYR A 346 8.09 -16.22 -1.30
N SER A 347 7.52 -16.83 -2.32
CA SER A 347 6.35 -17.69 -2.16
C SER A 347 6.59 -19.10 -2.68
N ILE A 348 6.02 -20.08 -1.98
CA ILE A 348 5.94 -21.47 -2.38
C ILE A 348 4.52 -21.99 -2.17
N GLY A 349 4.03 -22.78 -3.10
CA GLY A 349 2.67 -23.31 -3.03
C GLY A 349 2.52 -24.66 -3.69
N ALA A 350 1.40 -25.28 -3.41
CA ALA A 350 1.01 -26.56 -3.96
C ALA A 350 -0.45 -26.55 -4.41
N THR A 351 -0.73 -27.29 -5.50
CA THR A 351 -2.08 -27.54 -6.00
C THR A 351 -2.33 -29.02 -6.07
N TRP A 352 -3.44 -29.47 -5.48
CA TRP A 352 -3.93 -30.83 -5.57
C TRP A 352 -5.21 -30.86 -6.44
N TYR A 353 -5.12 -31.51 -7.58
CA TYR A 353 -6.24 -31.81 -8.48
C TYR A 353 -6.96 -33.06 -7.94
N ALA A 354 -7.80 -32.88 -6.91
CA ALA A 354 -8.41 -33.97 -6.16
C ALA A 354 -9.29 -34.87 -7.05
N ASN A 355 -10.14 -34.24 -7.88
CA ASN A 355 -10.95 -34.89 -8.91
C ASN A 355 -11.33 -33.90 -10.02
N GLU A 356 -12.22 -34.26 -10.94
CA GLU A 356 -12.64 -33.43 -12.06
C GLU A 356 -13.36 -32.14 -11.65
N ARG A 357 -13.90 -32.08 -10.44
CA ARG A 357 -14.66 -30.91 -9.94
C ARG A 357 -13.92 -30.11 -8.90
N TRP A 358 -13.01 -30.72 -8.14
CA TRP A 358 -12.36 -30.05 -7.01
C TRP A 358 -10.85 -29.95 -7.20
N THR A 359 -10.37 -28.73 -7.08
CA THR A 359 -8.94 -28.40 -6.99
C THR A 359 -8.69 -27.69 -5.67
N LEU A 360 -7.72 -28.16 -4.88
CA LEU A 360 -7.35 -27.58 -3.60
C LEU A 360 -5.95 -26.96 -3.71
N ARG A 361 -5.72 -25.89 -2.99
CA ARG A 361 -4.47 -25.13 -2.99
C ARG A 361 -4.03 -24.82 -1.58
N THR A 362 -2.73 -24.71 -1.39
CA THR A 362 -2.12 -24.15 -0.19
C THR A 362 -0.83 -23.44 -0.57
N GLY A 363 -0.42 -22.48 0.24
CA GLY A 363 0.81 -21.74 0.01
C GLY A 363 1.31 -21.01 1.25
N TYR A 364 2.57 -20.66 1.17
CA TYR A 364 3.26 -19.82 2.13
C TYR A 364 4.04 -18.74 1.38
N MET A 365 4.02 -17.51 1.91
CA MET A 365 4.85 -16.42 1.43
C MET A 365 5.54 -15.74 2.62
N PHE A 366 6.81 -15.49 2.44
CA PHE A 366 7.57 -14.55 3.26
C PHE A 366 7.63 -13.21 2.50
N ASP A 367 7.12 -12.18 3.13
CA ASP A 367 7.00 -10.82 2.62
C ASP A 367 7.96 -9.95 3.43
N LYS A 368 9.07 -9.55 2.80
CA LYS A 368 10.08 -8.72 3.44
C LYS A 368 9.63 -7.26 3.45
N THR A 369 9.70 -6.61 4.61
CA THR A 369 9.42 -5.18 4.74
C THR A 369 10.39 -4.30 3.93
N PRO A 370 9.92 -3.20 3.31
CA PRO A 370 10.81 -2.16 2.78
C PRO A 370 11.36 -1.21 3.85
N VAL A 371 10.80 -1.22 5.06
CA VAL A 371 11.21 -0.34 6.16
C VAL A 371 12.49 -0.87 6.80
N ASP A 372 13.50 -0.01 6.91
CA ASP A 372 14.78 -0.32 7.56
C ASP A 372 14.95 0.49 8.85
N GLU A 373 15.33 1.76 8.74
CA GLU A 373 15.64 2.60 9.91
C GLU A 373 14.46 3.49 10.34
N LEU A 374 13.73 4.07 9.38
CA LEU A 374 12.65 5.01 9.65
C LEU A 374 11.30 4.30 9.77
N THR A 375 10.96 3.92 10.99
CA THR A 375 9.65 3.34 11.31
C THR A 375 8.57 4.42 11.45
N SER A 376 7.31 4.07 11.17
CA SER A 376 6.19 5.02 11.24
C SER A 376 4.94 4.41 11.86
N LEU A 377 4.27 5.15 12.73
CA LEU A 377 2.95 4.79 13.25
C LEU A 377 1.86 4.92 12.17
N SER A 378 2.03 5.82 11.24
CA SER A 378 1.03 6.12 10.22
C SER A 378 1.05 5.15 9.03
N ILE A 379 2.17 4.48 8.79
CA ILE A 379 2.32 3.38 7.83
C ILE A 379 3.18 2.30 8.52
N PRO A 380 2.63 1.59 9.51
CA PRO A 380 3.36 0.56 10.22
C PRO A 380 3.59 -0.63 9.30
N ASP A 381 4.83 -1.03 9.16
CA ASP A 381 5.22 -2.17 8.33
C ASP A 381 6.22 -3.06 9.04
N SER A 382 6.21 -4.36 8.70
CA SER A 382 7.09 -5.38 9.27
C SER A 382 7.28 -6.51 8.28
N ASN A 383 8.25 -7.39 8.52
CA ASN A 383 8.24 -8.68 7.84
C ASN A 383 6.96 -9.44 8.14
N ARG A 384 6.42 -10.16 7.13
CA ARG A 384 5.15 -10.86 7.24
C ARG A 384 5.22 -12.28 6.70
N HIS A 385 4.44 -13.14 7.33
CA HIS A 385 4.26 -14.53 6.93
C HIS A 385 2.81 -14.74 6.50
N TRP A 386 2.60 -15.16 5.27
CA TRP A 386 1.29 -15.42 4.70
C TRP A 386 1.03 -16.93 4.68
N LEU A 387 -0.01 -17.38 5.33
CA LEU A 387 -0.46 -18.77 5.33
C LEU A 387 -1.77 -18.86 4.58
N SER A 388 -1.76 -19.56 3.46
CA SER A 388 -2.87 -19.55 2.50
C SER A 388 -3.45 -20.93 2.25
N ALA A 389 -4.77 -20.97 2.03
CA ALA A 389 -5.51 -22.12 1.56
C ALA A 389 -6.60 -21.69 0.59
N GLY A 390 -6.95 -22.57 -0.37
CA GLY A 390 -7.99 -22.26 -1.35
C GLY A 390 -8.58 -23.50 -2.01
N ALA A 391 -9.74 -23.31 -2.60
CA ALA A 391 -10.46 -24.33 -3.33
C ALA A 391 -11.12 -23.78 -4.58
N SER A 392 -11.13 -24.57 -5.66
CA SER A 392 -11.93 -24.32 -6.84
C SER A 392 -12.95 -25.41 -7.02
N TYR A 393 -14.15 -25.02 -7.41
CA TYR A 393 -15.23 -25.92 -7.81
C TYR A 393 -15.60 -25.69 -9.27
N GLN A 394 -15.44 -26.74 -10.10
CA GLN A 394 -15.87 -26.73 -11.49
C GLN A 394 -17.39 -26.86 -11.53
N TRP A 395 -18.08 -25.73 -11.70
CA TRP A 395 -19.56 -25.68 -11.75
C TRP A 395 -20.11 -26.31 -13.05
N SER A 396 -19.48 -25.97 -14.20
CA SER A 396 -19.75 -26.57 -15.50
C SER A 396 -18.43 -26.82 -16.25
N SER A 397 -18.48 -27.30 -17.50
CA SER A 397 -17.28 -27.42 -18.36
C SER A 397 -16.50 -26.12 -18.47
N ASP A 398 -17.19 -24.99 -18.42
CA ASP A 398 -16.66 -23.68 -18.78
C ASP A 398 -16.65 -22.68 -17.64
N THR A 399 -17.27 -23.03 -16.49
CA THR A 399 -17.41 -22.12 -15.34
C THR A 399 -16.78 -22.73 -14.08
N THR A 400 -15.93 -21.94 -13.45
CA THR A 400 -15.28 -22.29 -12.16
C THR A 400 -15.58 -21.21 -11.11
N VAL A 401 -15.87 -21.66 -9.90
CA VAL A 401 -15.97 -20.79 -8.71
C VAL A 401 -14.78 -21.09 -7.81
N ASP A 402 -14.08 -20.05 -7.41
CA ASP A 402 -12.88 -20.13 -6.60
C ASP A 402 -13.08 -19.41 -5.26
N ILE A 403 -12.52 -19.97 -4.20
CA ILE A 403 -12.41 -19.34 -2.88
C ILE A 403 -10.95 -19.45 -2.44
N GLY A 404 -10.40 -18.34 -1.95
CA GLY A 404 -9.08 -18.29 -1.33
C GLY A 404 -9.16 -17.60 0.02
N MET A 405 -8.32 -18.03 0.95
CA MET A 405 -8.17 -17.37 2.26
C MET A 405 -6.70 -17.34 2.65
N THR A 406 -6.33 -16.30 3.38
CA THR A 406 -4.98 -16.11 3.91
C THR A 406 -5.06 -15.53 5.31
N TYR A 407 -4.19 -16.00 6.19
CA TYR A 407 -3.88 -15.34 7.44
C TYR A 407 -2.45 -14.79 7.35
N LEU A 408 -2.33 -13.49 7.53
CA LEU A 408 -1.09 -12.75 7.52
C LEU A 408 -0.65 -12.51 8.95
N ILE A 409 0.58 -12.86 9.28
CA ILE A 409 1.21 -12.70 10.59
C ILE A 409 2.38 -11.75 10.42
N GLY A 410 2.30 -10.56 11.04
CA GLY A 410 3.39 -9.59 11.09
C GLY A 410 4.26 -9.76 12.31
N GLU A 411 5.45 -9.21 12.27
CA GLU A 411 6.36 -9.11 13.40
C GLU A 411 6.09 -7.84 14.22
N ASP A 412 6.47 -7.85 15.50
CA ASP A 412 6.46 -6.63 16.33
C ASP A 412 7.58 -5.69 15.89
N VAL A 413 7.27 -4.41 15.76
CA VAL A 413 8.24 -3.37 15.40
C VAL A 413 8.27 -2.27 16.45
N ASN A 414 9.46 -2.01 16.96
CA ASN A 414 9.69 -0.83 17.78
C ASN A 414 9.72 0.40 16.89
N VAL A 415 8.85 1.35 17.17
CA VAL A 415 8.75 2.60 16.45
C VAL A 415 9.43 3.72 17.25
N GLU A 416 10.27 4.48 16.55
CA GLU A 416 10.82 5.74 16.99
C GLU A 416 10.69 6.70 15.80
N GLU A 417 9.68 7.59 15.86
CA GLU A 417 9.34 8.46 14.75
C GLU A 417 9.43 9.93 15.19
N TYR A 418 10.15 10.73 14.39
CA TYR A 418 10.28 12.17 14.56
C TYR A 418 9.38 12.89 13.56
N ALA A 419 8.72 13.97 14.00
CA ALA A 419 7.88 14.77 13.10
C ALA A 419 8.71 15.55 12.08
N TYR A 420 9.90 16.02 12.48
CA TYR A 420 10.82 16.79 11.63
C TYR A 420 12.27 16.49 12.05
N GLU A 421 13.18 16.44 11.08
CA GLU A 421 14.62 16.30 11.37
C GLU A 421 15.24 17.62 11.83
N GLY A 422 16.21 17.52 12.75
CA GLY A 422 17.16 18.60 13.08
C GLY A 422 16.71 19.68 14.05
N VAL A 423 15.50 19.59 14.63
CA VAL A 423 15.02 20.44 15.73
C VAL A 423 14.50 19.53 16.85
N PRO A 424 14.40 20.01 18.13
CA PRO A 424 13.66 19.27 19.16
C PRO A 424 12.18 19.16 18.74
N ALA A 425 11.95 18.25 17.81
CA ALA A 425 10.66 18.01 17.19
C ALA A 425 9.81 17.10 18.07
N PRO A 426 8.49 17.10 17.92
CA PRO A 426 7.65 16.07 18.47
C PRO A 426 8.15 14.71 18.02
N MET A 427 8.22 13.75 18.94
CA MET A 427 8.64 12.38 18.70
C MET A 427 7.60 11.43 19.29
N VAL A 428 7.44 10.28 18.69
CA VAL A 428 6.64 9.20 19.27
C VAL A 428 7.45 7.90 19.28
N THR A 429 7.34 7.17 20.39
CA THR A 429 7.86 5.81 20.52
C THR A 429 6.71 4.86 20.77
N GLY A 430 6.90 3.59 20.49
CA GLY A 430 5.90 2.55 20.74
C GLY A 430 6.24 1.24 20.07
N VAL A 431 5.31 0.29 20.12
CA VAL A 431 5.41 -1.00 19.43
C VAL A 431 4.19 -1.15 18.53
N THR A 432 4.42 -1.36 17.24
CA THR A 432 3.36 -1.69 16.29
C THR A 432 3.35 -3.19 15.99
N HIS A 433 2.16 -3.72 15.74
CA HIS A 433 1.95 -5.09 15.29
C HIS A 433 0.83 -5.10 14.25
N SER A 434 1.03 -5.82 13.13
CA SER A 434 0.10 -5.82 11.99
C SER A 434 -0.18 -7.23 11.51
N ASN A 435 -1.36 -7.77 11.86
CA ASN A 435 -1.90 -8.99 11.28
C ASN A 435 -3.01 -8.65 10.27
N ALA A 436 -3.41 -9.62 9.44
CA ALA A 436 -4.62 -9.49 8.63
C ALA A 436 -5.24 -10.85 8.33
N PHE A 437 -6.56 -10.86 8.16
CA PHE A 437 -7.30 -11.98 7.59
C PHE A 437 -7.89 -11.55 6.25
N LEU A 438 -7.65 -12.37 5.22
CA LEU A 438 -8.09 -12.13 3.86
C LEU A 438 -8.96 -13.30 3.38
N ILE A 439 -10.06 -12.99 2.70
CA ILE A 439 -10.90 -13.97 2.03
C ILE A 439 -11.34 -13.44 0.67
N GLY A 440 -11.12 -14.23 -0.37
CA GLY A 440 -11.48 -13.88 -1.74
C GLY A 440 -12.40 -14.91 -2.36
N ALA A 441 -13.30 -14.43 -3.21
CA ALA A 441 -14.15 -15.25 -4.07
C ALA A 441 -14.00 -14.77 -5.53
N GLN A 442 -14.06 -15.71 -6.48
CA GLN A 442 -13.90 -15.42 -7.90
C GLN A 442 -14.77 -16.34 -8.75
N LEU A 443 -15.31 -15.79 -9.80
CA LEU A 443 -15.98 -16.52 -10.88
C LEU A 443 -15.14 -16.41 -12.14
N SER A 444 -14.86 -17.55 -12.78
CA SER A 444 -14.15 -17.62 -14.06
C SER A 444 -14.99 -18.39 -15.08
N HIS A 445 -15.09 -17.83 -16.29
CA HIS A 445 -15.87 -18.42 -17.38
C HIS A 445 -15.06 -18.42 -18.68
N ARG A 446 -15.16 -19.52 -19.45
CA ARG A 446 -14.60 -19.67 -20.79
C ARG A 446 -15.75 -19.74 -21.80
N PHE A 447 -15.53 -19.14 -22.99
CA PHE A 447 -16.57 -19.04 -24.03
C PHE A 447 -16.26 -19.97 -25.20
#